data_ebf12acbb593695bff9e88f718644fc7
#
_entry.id   ebf12acbb593695bff9e88f718644fc7
#
_cell.length_a   1.000
_cell.length_b   1.000
_cell.length_c   1.000
_cell.angle_alpha   90.00
_cell.angle_beta   90.00
_cell.angle_gamma   90.00
#
_symmetry.space_group_name_H-M   'P 1'
#
loop_
_entity.id
_entity.type
_entity.pdbx_description
1 polymer ?
#
loop_
_entity_poly.entity_id
_entity_poly.type
_entity_poly.pdbx_seq_one_letter_code
_entity_poly.pdbx_strand_id
1 'polypeptide(L)'
;AMQRVMEAAEQAKKELSAGFSAQINLPFISQNSQGPVHLDMTVTRAEFEQMTRDLVERTTAPVRMALDDAGIAPSELGCVLLVGGSTRIPAVQEHVRRITGKEPSASVNPDECVATGAAIQGDTLSGATTGIVCSNSLLLLDVTPLSLSIETVGGVATLSLIHISEPT
;
A
#
# COMPACT_ATOMS: atom_id res chain seq x y z
N ALA A 1 -23.95 13.14 4.14
CA ALA A 1 -22.92 14.11 4.60
C ALA A 1 -21.59 13.41 4.82
N MET A 2 -21.48 12.42 5.71
CA MET A 2 -20.23 11.75 6.04
C MET A 2 -19.50 11.18 4.82
N GLN A 3 -20.21 10.47 3.95
CA GLN A 3 -19.65 9.91 2.72
C GLN A 3 -18.93 10.98 1.85
N ARG A 4 -19.58 12.14 1.65
CA ARG A 4 -18.97 13.24 0.88
C ARG A 4 -17.72 13.81 1.55
N VAL A 5 -17.66 13.83 2.89
CA VAL A 5 -16.45 14.27 3.62
C VAL A 5 -15.32 13.27 3.41
N MET A 6 -15.61 11.98 3.50
CA MET A 6 -14.61 10.92 3.29
C MET A 6 -14.02 10.95 1.87
N GLU A 7 -14.88 11.10 0.86
CA GLU A 7 -14.45 11.22 -0.54
C GLU A 7 -13.58 12.46 -0.77
N ALA A 8 -13.99 13.62 -0.21
CA ALA A 8 -13.21 14.84 -0.31
C ALA A 8 -11.87 14.75 0.44
N ALA A 9 -11.85 14.11 1.61
CA ALA A 9 -10.62 13.88 2.36
C ALA A 9 -9.66 12.95 1.61
N GLU A 10 -10.17 11.90 0.96
CA GLU A 10 -9.37 11.02 0.13
C GLU A 10 -8.80 11.75 -1.09
N GLN A 11 -9.61 12.59 -1.73
CA GLN A 11 -9.15 13.41 -2.84
C GLN A 11 -8.06 14.39 -2.40
N ALA A 12 -8.26 15.09 -1.28
CA ALA A 12 -7.26 15.99 -0.71
C ALA A 12 -5.94 15.25 -0.37
N LYS A 13 -6.02 14.04 0.19
CA LYS A 13 -4.84 13.18 0.42
C LYS A 13 -4.07 12.90 -0.88
N LYS A 14 -4.76 12.59 -1.97
CA LYS A 14 -4.14 12.34 -3.28
C LYS A 14 -3.47 13.61 -3.83
N GLU A 15 -4.14 14.75 -3.74
CA GLU A 15 -3.61 16.04 -4.16
C GLU A 15 -2.36 16.45 -3.37
N LEU A 16 -2.35 16.20 -2.05
CA LEU A 16 -1.20 16.50 -1.18
C LEU A 16 0.02 15.63 -1.46
N SER A 17 -0.10 14.54 -2.21
CA SER A 17 1.06 13.77 -2.67
C SER A 17 1.87 14.52 -3.73
N ALA A 18 1.22 15.36 -4.54
CA ALA A 18 1.88 16.17 -5.57
C ALA A 18 1.96 17.66 -5.19
N GLY A 19 0.90 18.19 -4.55
CA GLY A 19 0.78 19.60 -4.17
C GLY A 19 1.20 19.88 -2.72
N PHE A 20 1.33 21.16 -2.36
CA PHE A 20 1.63 21.62 -0.99
C PHE A 20 0.39 21.93 -0.17
N SER A 21 -0.76 22.11 -0.84
CA SER A 21 -2.04 22.35 -0.20
C SER A 21 -3.17 21.77 -1.04
N ALA A 22 -4.26 21.38 -0.39
CA ALA A 22 -5.49 20.93 -1.00
C ALA A 22 -6.67 21.68 -0.40
N GLN A 23 -7.64 22.06 -1.22
CA GLN A 23 -8.85 22.72 -0.77
C GLN A 23 -10.02 21.74 -0.75
N ILE A 24 -10.70 21.67 0.38
CA ILE A 24 -11.93 20.90 0.56
C ILE A 24 -13.09 21.89 0.58
N ASN A 25 -13.92 21.86 -0.46
CA ASN A 25 -15.12 22.71 -0.54
C ASN A 25 -16.35 21.82 -0.76
N LEU A 26 -17.17 21.71 0.27
CA LEU A 26 -18.39 20.91 0.26
C LEU A 26 -19.59 21.78 0.61
N PRO A 27 -20.25 22.38 -0.40
CA PRO A 27 -21.45 23.17 -0.17
C PRO A 27 -22.62 22.27 0.26
N PHE A 28 -23.50 22.84 1.09
CA PHE A 28 -24.72 22.17 1.55
C PHE A 28 -24.48 20.80 2.20
N ILE A 29 -23.47 20.71 3.09
CA ILE A 29 -23.11 19.43 3.71
C ILE A 29 -24.09 19.03 4.79
N SER A 30 -24.72 20.00 5.44
CA SER A 30 -25.71 19.83 6.49
C SER A 30 -26.67 21.02 6.51
N GLN A 31 -27.68 20.94 7.36
CA GLN A 31 -28.60 22.02 7.65
C GLN A 31 -28.78 22.12 9.17
N ASN A 32 -28.72 23.35 9.68
CA ASN A 32 -29.04 23.66 11.07
C ASN A 32 -30.18 24.65 11.15
N SER A 33 -30.53 25.12 12.36
CA SER A 33 -31.61 26.09 12.61
C SER A 33 -31.35 27.46 11.97
N GLN A 34 -30.13 27.77 11.58
CA GLN A 34 -29.72 29.01 10.94
C GLN A 34 -29.63 28.91 9.41
N GLY A 35 -29.82 27.73 8.84
CA GLY A 35 -29.77 27.47 7.40
C GLY A 35 -28.78 26.40 6.98
N PRO A 36 -28.43 26.37 5.68
CA PRO A 36 -27.50 25.41 5.14
C PRO A 36 -26.06 25.65 5.68
N VAL A 37 -25.38 24.55 5.98
CA VAL A 37 -23.97 24.54 6.44
C VAL A 37 -23.08 24.08 5.30
N HIS A 38 -21.96 24.77 5.13
CA HIS A 38 -20.93 24.48 4.15
C HIS A 38 -19.64 24.11 4.86
N LEU A 39 -18.84 23.21 4.28
CA LEU A 39 -17.47 22.95 4.72
C LEU A 39 -16.53 23.52 3.67
N ASP A 40 -15.75 24.52 4.06
CA ASP A 40 -14.67 25.07 3.25
C ASP A 40 -13.42 25.16 4.11
N MET A 41 -12.38 24.43 3.71
CA MET A 41 -11.12 24.41 4.44
C MET A 41 -9.97 24.07 3.51
N THR A 42 -8.81 24.58 3.83
CA THR A 42 -7.55 24.24 3.17
C THR A 42 -6.71 23.40 4.11
N VAL A 43 -6.18 22.28 3.62
CA VAL A 43 -5.23 21.44 4.34
C VAL A 43 -3.88 21.55 3.65
N THR A 44 -2.84 21.80 4.42
CA THR A 44 -1.47 21.84 3.93
C THR A 44 -0.82 20.45 4.04
N ARG A 45 0.19 20.20 3.20
CA ARG A 45 1.00 18.96 3.30
C ARG A 45 1.60 18.79 4.69
N ALA A 46 2.11 19.87 5.30
CA ALA A 46 2.71 19.80 6.63
C ALA A 46 1.70 19.39 7.71
N GLU A 47 0.48 19.89 7.67
CA GLU A 47 -0.60 19.47 8.57
C GLU A 47 -0.97 18.00 8.36
N PHE A 48 -1.09 17.58 7.10
CA PHE A 48 -1.36 16.18 6.76
C PHE A 48 -0.26 15.24 7.26
N GLU A 49 1.01 15.59 7.05
CA GLU A 49 2.16 14.82 7.53
C GLU A 49 2.20 14.77 9.06
N GLN A 50 1.84 15.87 9.74
CA GLN A 50 1.74 15.89 11.20
C GLN A 50 0.63 14.96 11.71
N MET A 51 -0.54 14.98 11.08
CA MET A 51 -1.68 14.11 11.44
C MET A 51 -1.41 12.62 11.20
N THR A 52 -0.57 12.28 10.23
CA THR A 52 -0.31 10.90 9.82
C THR A 52 1.03 10.35 10.29
N ARG A 53 1.81 11.14 11.02
CA ARG A 53 3.17 10.79 11.49
C ARG A 53 3.22 9.46 12.22
N ASP A 54 2.31 9.25 13.15
CA ASP A 54 2.25 8.03 13.96
C ASP A 54 1.96 6.79 13.10
N LEU A 55 1.14 6.93 12.05
CA LEU A 55 0.85 5.86 11.11
C LEU A 55 2.09 5.49 10.29
N VAL A 56 2.84 6.49 9.84
CA VAL A 56 4.09 6.28 9.10
C VAL A 56 5.14 5.64 10.02
N GLU A 57 5.30 6.13 11.25
CA GLU A 57 6.26 5.58 12.21
C GLU A 57 5.97 4.12 12.60
N ARG A 58 4.70 3.74 12.69
CA ARG A 58 4.29 2.35 12.96
C ARG A 58 4.75 1.37 11.90
N THR A 59 5.03 1.80 10.68
CA THR A 59 5.55 0.93 9.62
C THR A 59 7.01 0.51 9.85
N THR A 60 7.73 1.17 10.77
CA THR A 60 9.13 0.83 11.10
C THR A 60 9.26 -0.59 11.65
N ALA A 61 8.36 -0.99 12.54
CA ALA A 61 8.45 -2.30 13.19
C ALA A 61 8.33 -3.46 12.20
N PRO A 62 7.32 -3.53 11.31
CA PRO A 62 7.24 -4.58 10.29
C PRO A 62 8.46 -4.62 9.36
N VAL A 63 9.01 -3.46 8.96
CA VAL A 63 10.19 -3.41 8.09
C VAL A 63 11.41 -4.01 8.80
N ARG A 64 11.63 -3.65 10.07
CA ARG A 64 12.74 -4.21 10.86
C ARG A 64 12.58 -5.70 11.07
N MET A 65 11.39 -6.15 11.44
CA MET A 65 11.11 -7.58 11.60
C MET A 65 11.42 -8.36 10.32
N ALA A 66 11.00 -7.85 9.16
CA ALA A 66 11.26 -8.51 7.88
C ALA A 66 12.77 -8.60 7.56
N LEU A 67 13.55 -7.57 7.90
CA LEU A 67 15.00 -7.57 7.73
C LEU A 67 15.68 -8.55 8.70
N ASP A 68 15.25 -8.55 9.96
CA ASP A 68 15.75 -9.45 10.98
C ASP A 68 15.44 -10.91 10.64
N ASP A 69 14.22 -11.21 10.20
CA ASP A 69 13.80 -12.56 9.77
C ASP A 69 14.59 -13.03 8.54
N ALA A 70 14.90 -12.13 7.63
CA ALA A 70 15.73 -12.42 6.46
C ALA A 70 17.23 -12.55 6.80
N GLY A 71 17.65 -12.08 7.98
CA GLY A 71 19.05 -12.08 8.41
C GLY A 71 19.94 -11.15 7.58
N ILE A 72 19.39 -10.08 7.00
CA ILE A 72 20.10 -9.14 6.14
C ILE A 72 20.12 -7.71 6.75
N ALA A 73 21.26 -7.06 6.62
CA ALA A 73 21.36 -5.65 7.00
C ALA A 73 20.70 -4.73 5.92
N PRO A 74 20.15 -3.57 6.32
CA PRO A 74 19.59 -2.61 5.35
C PRO A 74 20.57 -2.22 4.22
N SER A 75 21.87 -2.19 4.50
CA SER A 75 22.93 -1.90 3.52
C SER A 75 23.07 -2.99 2.44
N GLU A 76 22.70 -4.22 2.74
CA GLU A 76 22.80 -5.38 1.83
C GLU A 76 21.62 -5.48 0.87
N LEU A 77 20.55 -4.69 1.09
CA LEU A 77 19.43 -4.64 0.16
C LEU A 77 19.92 -4.27 -1.24
N GLY A 78 19.58 -5.07 -2.24
CA GLY A 78 19.88 -4.75 -3.64
C GLY A 78 19.10 -3.55 -4.15
N CYS A 79 17.81 -3.54 -3.89
CA CYS A 79 16.87 -2.50 -4.33
C CYS A 79 15.71 -2.38 -3.34
N VAL A 80 15.13 -1.18 -3.26
CA VAL A 80 13.91 -0.91 -2.50
C VAL A 80 12.82 -0.50 -3.49
N LEU A 81 11.74 -1.24 -3.55
CA LEU A 81 10.57 -0.94 -4.36
C LEU A 81 9.41 -0.52 -3.47
N LEU A 82 8.72 0.54 -3.88
CA LEU A 82 7.51 1.01 -3.22
C LEU A 82 6.29 0.60 -4.04
N VAL A 83 5.38 -0.13 -3.41
CA VAL A 83 4.17 -0.67 -4.05
C VAL A 83 2.92 -0.19 -3.34
N GLY A 84 1.89 0.12 -4.12
CA GLY A 84 0.61 0.63 -3.64
C GLY A 84 0.53 2.15 -3.59
N GLY A 85 -0.67 2.69 -3.79
CA GLY A 85 -0.91 4.14 -3.95
C GLY A 85 -0.48 4.99 -2.76
N SER A 86 -0.53 4.47 -1.54
CA SER A 86 -0.09 5.20 -0.33
C SER A 86 1.41 5.49 -0.30
N THR A 87 2.22 4.76 -1.06
CA THR A 87 3.66 5.00 -1.17
C THR A 87 4.01 6.23 -2.00
N ARG A 88 3.02 6.85 -2.64
CA ARG A 88 3.19 8.15 -3.32
C ARG A 88 3.31 9.32 -2.34
N ILE A 89 2.95 9.13 -1.07
CA ILE A 89 3.05 10.14 -0.03
C ILE A 89 4.54 10.42 0.27
N PRO A 90 5.02 11.67 0.14
CA PRO A 90 6.43 12.01 0.33
C PRO A 90 6.99 11.58 1.69
N ALA A 91 6.21 11.73 2.76
CA ALA A 91 6.60 11.31 4.10
C ALA A 91 6.87 9.80 4.21
N VAL A 92 6.14 8.97 3.46
CA VAL A 92 6.37 7.51 3.40
C VAL A 92 7.68 7.21 2.69
N GLN A 93 7.94 7.85 1.55
CA GLN A 93 9.18 7.68 0.79
C GLN A 93 10.41 8.07 1.62
N GLU A 94 10.35 9.23 2.28
CA GLU A 94 11.41 9.72 3.14
C GLU A 94 11.64 8.79 4.35
N HIS A 95 10.56 8.27 4.93
CA HIS A 95 10.63 7.33 6.05
C HIS A 95 11.33 6.02 5.64
N VAL A 96 10.97 5.46 4.49
CA VAL A 96 11.63 4.26 3.96
C VAL A 96 13.10 4.51 3.66
N ARG A 97 13.44 5.65 3.04
CA ARG A 97 14.83 6.06 2.81
C ARG A 97 15.62 6.11 4.12
N ARG A 98 15.04 6.69 5.17
CA ARG A 98 15.67 6.80 6.49
C ARG A 98 15.92 5.44 7.13
N ILE A 99 15.00 4.47 6.98
CA ILE A 99 15.15 3.13 7.57
C ILE A 99 16.16 2.29 6.80
N THR A 100 16.09 2.33 5.47
CA THR A 100 16.88 1.45 4.59
C THR A 100 18.24 2.06 4.20
N GLY A 101 18.39 3.37 4.33
CA GLY A 101 19.56 4.10 3.84
C GLY A 101 19.67 4.13 2.31
N LYS A 102 18.64 3.65 1.59
CA LYS A 102 18.62 3.59 0.12
C LYS A 102 17.48 4.39 -0.45
N GLU A 103 17.72 4.99 -1.62
CA GLU A 103 16.67 5.65 -2.38
C GLU A 103 15.72 4.62 -2.99
N PRO A 104 14.42 4.73 -2.74
CA PRO A 104 13.45 3.84 -3.39
C PRO A 104 13.47 3.99 -4.91
N SER A 105 13.44 2.86 -5.61
CA SER A 105 13.44 2.86 -7.07
C SER A 105 12.10 3.35 -7.62
N ALA A 106 12.17 4.27 -8.57
CA ALA A 106 11.02 4.77 -9.33
C ALA A 106 10.77 4.01 -10.65
N SER A 107 11.46 2.87 -10.86
CA SER A 107 11.43 2.12 -12.11
C SER A 107 10.09 1.43 -12.39
N VAL A 108 9.26 1.25 -11.37
CA VAL A 108 7.96 0.58 -11.46
C VAL A 108 6.85 1.51 -10.98
N ASN A 109 5.73 1.52 -11.70
CA ASN A 109 4.54 2.24 -11.25
C ASN A 109 3.96 1.54 -10.00
N PRO A 110 3.86 2.21 -8.85
CA PRO A 110 3.37 1.61 -7.62
C PRO A 110 1.96 1.02 -7.71
N ASP A 111 1.11 1.56 -8.58
CA ASP A 111 -0.29 1.13 -8.73
C ASP A 111 -0.43 -0.10 -9.63
N GLU A 112 0.52 -0.31 -10.55
CA GLU A 112 0.48 -1.38 -11.58
C GLU A 112 1.44 -2.54 -11.28
N CYS A 113 2.32 -2.37 -10.30
CA CYS A 113 3.40 -3.32 -9.99
C CYS A 113 2.87 -4.75 -9.76
N VAL A 114 1.78 -4.89 -9.01
CA VAL A 114 1.17 -6.19 -8.69
C VAL A 114 0.59 -6.84 -9.95
N ALA A 115 -0.13 -6.07 -10.77
CA ALA A 115 -0.71 -6.57 -12.03
C ALA A 115 0.38 -6.99 -13.01
N THR A 116 1.45 -6.21 -13.12
CA THR A 116 2.61 -6.53 -13.97
C THR A 116 3.30 -7.80 -13.50
N GLY A 117 3.52 -7.96 -12.19
CA GLY A 117 4.10 -9.17 -11.62
C GLY A 117 3.23 -10.40 -11.85
N ALA A 118 1.92 -10.27 -11.68
CA ALA A 118 0.96 -11.35 -11.95
C ALA A 118 0.95 -11.76 -13.42
N ALA A 119 1.05 -10.79 -14.34
CA ALA A 119 1.15 -11.07 -15.79
C ALA A 119 2.43 -11.84 -16.14
N ILE A 120 3.57 -11.43 -15.57
CA ILE A 120 4.87 -12.13 -15.77
C ILE A 120 4.78 -13.57 -15.26
N GLN A 121 4.22 -13.75 -14.05
CA GLN A 121 4.06 -15.10 -13.47
C GLN A 121 3.09 -15.94 -14.28
N GLY A 122 1.97 -15.38 -14.76
CA GLY A 122 1.01 -16.05 -15.61
C GLY A 122 1.62 -16.51 -16.94
N ASP A 123 2.45 -15.70 -17.56
CA ASP A 123 3.19 -16.06 -18.79
C ASP A 123 4.15 -17.23 -18.53
N THR A 124 4.89 -17.18 -17.41
CA THR A 124 5.79 -18.26 -17.00
C THR A 124 5.05 -19.59 -16.78
N LEU A 125 3.89 -19.56 -16.13
CA LEU A 125 3.08 -20.75 -15.86
C LEU A 125 2.38 -21.31 -17.12
N SER A 126 2.02 -20.46 -18.08
CA SER A 126 1.35 -20.88 -19.31
C SER A 126 2.27 -21.63 -20.28
N GLY A 127 3.58 -21.52 -20.11
CA GLY A 127 4.57 -22.08 -21.02
C GLY A 127 4.56 -21.44 -22.42
N ALA A 128 3.78 -20.38 -22.60
CA ALA A 128 3.70 -19.64 -23.84
C ALA A 128 4.91 -18.71 -23.92
N THR A 129 5.97 -19.15 -24.62
CA THR A 129 7.15 -18.34 -24.91
C THR A 129 6.79 -17.23 -25.90
N THR A 130 6.04 -16.24 -25.46
CA THR A 130 5.68 -15.07 -26.28
C THR A 130 6.76 -13.98 -26.28
N GLY A 131 8.03 -14.35 -26.13
CA GLY A 131 9.17 -13.48 -26.46
C GLY A 131 9.40 -12.27 -25.56
N ILE A 132 8.61 -12.06 -24.53
CA ILE A 132 8.70 -10.89 -23.65
C ILE A 132 9.58 -11.16 -22.41
N VAL A 133 9.72 -12.41 -22.00
CA VAL A 133 10.55 -12.79 -20.85
C VAL A 133 11.82 -13.48 -21.34
N CYS A 134 12.96 -12.85 -21.04
CA CYS A 134 14.27 -13.47 -21.21
C CYS A 134 14.29 -14.82 -20.50
N SER A 135 14.87 -15.82 -21.14
CA SER A 135 14.96 -17.25 -20.84
C SER A 135 15.56 -17.69 -19.48
N ASN A 136 15.55 -16.82 -18.47
CA ASN A 136 15.83 -17.23 -17.10
C ASN A 136 14.49 -17.58 -16.44
N SER A 137 14.24 -18.88 -16.24
CA SER A 137 13.11 -19.36 -15.48
C SER A 137 13.10 -18.71 -14.10
N LEU A 138 12.22 -17.71 -13.92
CA LEU A 138 11.98 -17.13 -12.62
C LEU A 138 11.25 -18.17 -11.77
N LEU A 139 11.94 -18.73 -10.78
CA LEU A 139 11.34 -19.60 -9.80
C LEU A 139 10.79 -18.75 -8.66
N LEU A 140 9.47 -18.68 -8.56
CA LEU A 140 8.80 -18.08 -7.41
C LEU A 140 8.45 -19.21 -6.43
N LEU A 141 9.08 -19.17 -5.25
CA LEU A 141 8.72 -20.03 -4.11
C LEU A 141 7.95 -19.17 -3.12
N ASP A 142 6.66 -19.42 -3.04
CA ASP A 142 5.78 -18.70 -2.13
C ASP A 142 5.61 -19.48 -0.83
N VAL A 143 5.49 -18.75 0.29
CA VAL A 143 5.28 -19.34 1.61
C VAL A 143 4.09 -18.65 2.29
N THR A 144 3.26 -19.43 2.94
CA THR A 144 2.15 -18.94 3.75
C THR A 144 2.49 -19.15 5.23
N PRO A 145 3.01 -18.13 5.93
CA PRO A 145 3.50 -18.29 7.31
C PRO A 145 2.38 -18.53 8.32
N LEU A 146 1.14 -18.18 7.95
CA LEU A 146 -0.05 -18.34 8.78
C LEU A 146 -1.12 -19.12 8.03
N SER A 147 -1.91 -19.90 8.75
CA SER A 147 -3.06 -20.61 8.19
C SER A 147 -4.06 -19.62 7.62
N LEU A 148 -4.48 -19.83 6.37
CA LEU A 148 -5.52 -19.06 5.73
C LEU A 148 -6.89 -19.61 6.12
N SER A 149 -7.76 -18.75 6.63
CA SER A 149 -9.13 -19.10 7.00
C SER A 149 -10.10 -18.03 6.54
N ILE A 150 -11.35 -18.43 6.38
CA ILE A 150 -12.48 -17.53 6.15
C ILE A 150 -13.43 -17.60 7.32
N GLU A 151 -13.97 -16.45 7.70
CA GLU A 151 -15.06 -16.42 8.68
C GLU A 151 -16.35 -16.87 8.02
N THR A 152 -16.99 -17.87 8.63
CA THR A 152 -18.26 -18.41 8.18
C THR A 152 -19.41 -17.95 9.09
N VAL A 153 -20.63 -18.31 8.72
CA VAL A 153 -21.83 -17.97 9.51
C VAL A 153 -21.68 -18.47 10.95
N GLY A 154 -21.85 -17.54 11.91
CA GLY A 154 -21.68 -17.83 13.34
C GLY A 154 -20.30 -17.48 13.91
N GLY A 155 -19.45 -16.78 13.16
CA GLY A 155 -18.13 -16.33 13.62
C GLY A 155 -17.09 -17.44 13.72
N VAL A 156 -17.30 -18.57 13.05
CA VAL A 156 -16.37 -19.69 13.02
C VAL A 156 -15.37 -19.52 11.89
N ALA A 157 -14.08 -19.57 12.19
CA ALA A 157 -13.02 -19.57 11.19
C ALA A 157 -12.85 -20.96 10.58
N THR A 158 -13.06 -21.07 9.27
CA THR A 158 -12.86 -22.33 8.53
C THR A 158 -11.57 -22.24 7.73
N LEU A 159 -10.71 -23.26 7.87
CA LEU A 159 -9.43 -23.34 7.18
C LEU A 159 -9.62 -23.37 5.66
N SER A 160 -8.70 -22.72 4.95
CA SER A 160 -8.63 -22.77 3.50
C SER A 160 -8.31 -24.18 3.00
N LEU A 161 -8.79 -24.51 1.81
CA LEU A 161 -8.51 -25.80 1.15
C LEU A 161 -7.03 -26.10 0.94
N ILE A 162 -6.18 -25.06 0.83
CA ILE A 162 -4.74 -25.24 0.67
C ILE A 162 -4.08 -25.89 1.91
N HIS A 163 -4.67 -25.76 3.08
CA HIS A 163 -4.20 -26.42 4.31
C HIS A 163 -4.81 -27.82 4.54
N ILE A 164 -5.84 -28.18 3.77
CA ILE A 164 -6.49 -29.49 3.84
C ILE A 164 -5.83 -30.48 2.90
N SER A 165 -5.17 -30.00 1.85
CA SER A 165 -4.60 -30.82 0.78
C SER A 165 -3.10 -31.11 0.94
N GLU A 166 -2.42 -30.60 1.98
CA GLU A 166 -1.04 -30.98 2.24
C GLU A 166 -0.97 -32.43 2.75
N PRO A 167 -0.26 -33.32 2.05
CA PRO A 167 0.01 -34.67 2.58
C PRO A 167 0.93 -34.53 3.80
N THR A 168 0.49 -35.04 4.91
CA THR A 168 1.32 -35.28 6.10
C THR A 168 2.48 -36.21 5.82
#